data_a02446bce3cc57fb145a4f3d83c4b51a
#
_entry.id   a02446bce3cc57fb145a4f3d83c4b51a
#
_cell.length_a   1.000
_cell.length_b   1.000
_cell.length_c   1.000
_cell.angle_alpha   90.00
_cell.angle_beta   90.00
_cell.angle_gamma   90.00
#
_symmetry.space_group_name_H-M   'P 1'
#
loop_
_entity.id
_entity.type
_entity.pdbx_description
1 polymer ?
#
loop_
_entity_poly.entity_id
_entity_poly.type
_entity_poly.pdbx_seq_one_letter_code
_entity_poly.pdbx_strand_id
1 'polypeptide(L)'
;ASYGQTGNQEGIRLYDYIQLLKFRDDGWGTKLTYPFGSGSQTQAMGLDVLAGVNRTWEILENINAGIDAAFLDSRLGFSFDYFVKMNNNMLIPVTYPSMLGATPPDTNSGKLRTNGFELTLNWTDKIGNVEYSAQFQLSDAKNKLVEYGGSDTYELGLNKTREGYPINSYFAYVYDGVVKDQADLDAYKKLEGVPSNIGIGDAKFKDLNGDGKISTYGDKEGDDGDAKYVGSTTPRYTFGLNLGAKWNNFDISVFFQGVAKRTLFREGEFSMPWSDWWRYPPQFYYGQTWNEDRQDAYYPCLLYTSP
;
A
#
# COMPACT_ATOMS: atom_id res chain seq x y z
N ALA A 1 7.67 -19.26 24.89
CA ALA A 1 7.56 -17.81 24.66
C ALA A 1 8.94 -17.18 24.64
N SER A 2 9.14 -16.18 23.83
CA SER A 2 10.39 -15.44 23.71
C SER A 2 10.12 -13.94 23.62
N TYR A 3 11.08 -13.14 24.09
CA TYR A 3 11.16 -11.71 23.90
C TYR A 3 12.58 -11.35 23.46
N GLY A 4 12.69 -10.50 22.45
CA GLY A 4 14.00 -10.04 21.99
C GLY A 4 13.93 -8.66 21.40
N GLN A 5 15.07 -7.96 21.48
CA GLN A 5 15.28 -6.67 20.83
C GLN A 5 16.49 -6.74 19.90
N THR A 6 16.39 -6.10 18.75
CA THR A 6 17.49 -6.01 17.77
C THR A 6 17.54 -4.58 17.23
N GLY A 7 18.74 -4.02 17.15
CA GLY A 7 18.98 -2.74 16.50
C GLY A 7 19.04 -2.91 14.97
N ASN A 8 18.44 -1.98 14.24
CA ASN A 8 18.53 -1.87 12.79
C ASN A 8 19.10 -0.50 12.42
N GLN A 9 20.15 -0.49 11.61
CA GLN A 9 20.80 0.73 11.10
C GLN A 9 20.53 0.96 9.60
N GLU A 10 19.70 0.14 8.99
CA GLU A 10 19.34 0.31 7.57
C GLU A 10 18.66 1.67 7.35
N GLY A 11 19.02 2.35 6.26
CA GLY A 11 18.56 3.72 6.00
C GLY A 11 19.45 4.83 6.56
N ILE A 12 20.38 4.52 7.48
CA ILE A 12 21.40 5.47 7.92
C ILE A 12 22.57 5.42 6.93
N ARG A 13 22.82 6.53 6.24
CA ARG A 13 23.92 6.62 5.29
C ARG A 13 25.26 6.79 6.02
N LEU A 14 26.33 6.33 5.36
CA LEU A 14 27.68 6.63 5.82
C LEU A 14 27.88 8.15 5.85
N TYR A 15 28.42 8.67 6.95
CA TYR A 15 28.69 10.10 7.16
C TYR A 15 27.44 11.02 7.16
N ASP A 16 26.27 10.50 7.49
CA ASP A 16 25.02 11.27 7.56
C ASP A 16 25.08 12.48 8.52
N TYR A 17 26.03 12.46 9.45
CA TYR A 17 26.30 13.55 10.39
C TYR A 17 27.14 14.68 9.79
N ILE A 18 27.67 14.52 8.58
CA ILE A 18 28.47 15.52 7.87
C ILE A 18 27.59 16.27 6.89
N GLN A 19 27.62 17.60 6.96
CA GLN A 19 26.94 18.46 6.01
C GLN A 19 27.63 18.41 4.66
N LEU A 20 26.93 17.91 3.63
CA LEU A 20 27.45 17.85 2.25
C LEU A 20 26.95 19.04 1.45
N LEU A 21 27.82 19.52 0.57
CA LEU A 21 27.51 20.50 -0.48
C LEU A 21 27.40 19.80 -1.82
N LYS A 22 26.45 20.22 -2.62
CA LYS A 22 26.18 19.71 -3.96
C LYS A 22 26.19 20.84 -4.98
N PHE A 23 26.75 20.58 -6.16
CA PHE A 23 26.56 21.47 -7.29
C PHE A 23 25.09 21.45 -7.72
N ARG A 24 24.49 22.62 -7.86
CA ARG A 24 23.07 22.72 -8.21
C ARG A 24 22.83 22.59 -9.70
N ASP A 25 21.76 21.90 -10.05
CA ASP A 25 21.18 21.83 -11.38
C ASP A 25 19.66 22.11 -11.31
N ASP A 26 19.01 22.18 -12.46
CA ASP A 26 17.56 22.43 -12.57
C ASP A 26 16.71 21.16 -12.48
N GLY A 27 17.31 20.02 -12.13
CA GLY A 27 16.64 18.72 -12.12
C GLY A 27 16.57 18.02 -13.48
N TRP A 28 16.87 18.73 -14.56
CA TRP A 28 16.95 18.22 -15.94
C TRP A 28 18.42 18.08 -16.42
N GLY A 29 19.36 18.29 -15.51
CA GLY A 29 20.80 18.21 -15.79
C GLY A 29 21.44 19.53 -16.24
N THR A 30 20.67 20.61 -16.33
CA THR A 30 21.24 21.93 -16.64
C THR A 30 21.87 22.52 -15.40
N LYS A 31 23.15 22.85 -15.48
CA LYS A 31 23.90 23.43 -14.37
C LYS A 31 23.39 24.83 -14.04
N LEU A 32 22.97 25.04 -12.79
CA LEU A 32 22.69 26.37 -12.31
C LEU A 32 24.01 27.12 -12.11
N THR A 33 24.16 28.25 -12.79
CA THR A 33 25.39 29.06 -12.77
C THR A 33 25.11 30.44 -12.23
N TYR A 34 26.11 31.04 -11.59
CA TYR A 34 26.09 32.42 -11.14
C TYR A 34 27.18 33.23 -11.83
N PRO A 35 26.85 34.36 -12.43
CA PRO A 35 27.85 35.21 -13.09
C PRO A 35 28.66 35.97 -12.04
N PHE A 36 29.96 35.77 -12.04
CA PHE A 36 30.90 36.58 -11.29
C PHE A 36 31.70 37.47 -12.25
N GLY A 37 31.65 38.77 -12.04
CA GLY A 37 32.42 39.74 -12.82
C GLY A 37 32.04 39.77 -14.30
N SER A 38 33.01 40.05 -15.17
CA SER A 38 32.81 40.30 -16.59
C SER A 38 32.75 39.04 -17.49
N GLY A 39 32.04 37.98 -17.07
CA GLY A 39 31.65 36.95 -18.03
C GLY A 39 31.93 35.50 -17.70
N SER A 40 32.57 35.17 -16.59
CA SER A 40 32.73 33.76 -16.18
C SER A 40 31.50 33.27 -15.40
N GLN A 41 30.80 32.27 -15.94
CA GLN A 41 29.74 31.58 -15.20
C GLN A 41 30.35 30.48 -14.34
N THR A 42 30.13 30.56 -13.01
CA THR A 42 30.55 29.55 -12.06
C THR A 42 29.36 28.76 -11.62
N GLN A 43 29.46 27.43 -11.57
CA GLN A 43 28.38 26.58 -11.12
C GLN A 43 28.02 26.87 -9.65
N ALA A 44 26.75 27.06 -9.39
CA ALA A 44 26.25 27.30 -8.03
C ALA A 44 26.34 26.03 -7.17
N MET A 45 26.79 26.22 -5.91
CA MET A 45 26.76 25.17 -4.89
C MET A 45 25.67 25.48 -3.86
N GLY A 46 25.14 24.46 -3.27
CA GLY A 46 24.18 24.57 -2.19
C GLY A 46 24.21 23.37 -1.27
N LEU A 47 23.46 23.44 -0.17
CA LEU A 47 23.26 22.30 0.69
C LEU A 47 22.50 21.21 -0.06
N ASP A 48 22.93 19.97 0.04
CA ASP A 48 22.22 18.81 -0.52
C ASP A 48 21.14 18.38 0.46
N VAL A 49 21.49 17.54 1.42
CA VAL A 49 20.64 17.10 2.51
C VAL A 49 21.21 17.68 3.81
N LEU A 50 20.38 18.16 4.71
CA LEU A 50 20.82 18.60 6.01
C LEU A 50 21.37 17.42 6.82
N ALA A 51 22.42 17.67 7.61
CA ALA A 51 23.04 16.65 8.42
C ALA A 51 22.08 16.07 9.47
N GLY A 52 22.00 14.75 9.56
CA GLY A 52 21.15 14.03 10.51
C GLY A 52 21.86 13.78 11.85
N VAL A 53 22.13 14.84 12.63
CA VAL A 53 22.96 14.74 13.85
C VAL A 53 22.30 13.99 15.02
N ASN A 54 20.98 13.82 15.02
CA ASN A 54 20.21 13.19 16.10
C ASN A 54 19.61 11.84 15.73
N ARG A 55 20.09 11.21 14.67
CA ARG A 55 19.60 9.90 14.25
C ARG A 55 20.10 8.81 15.17
N THR A 56 19.19 7.89 15.50
CA THR A 56 19.47 6.67 16.24
C THR A 56 19.07 5.45 15.45
N TRP A 57 19.53 4.28 15.87
CA TRP A 57 19.10 3.03 15.30
C TRP A 57 17.61 2.80 15.57
N GLU A 58 16.95 2.18 14.61
CA GLU A 58 15.63 1.62 14.83
C GLU A 58 15.72 0.43 15.79
N ILE A 59 14.69 0.23 16.59
CA ILE A 59 14.62 -0.85 17.58
C ILE A 59 13.49 -1.79 17.17
N LEU A 60 13.87 -3.00 16.78
CA LEU A 60 12.93 -4.08 16.49
C LEU A 60 12.71 -4.91 17.75
N GLU A 61 11.51 -4.85 18.30
CA GLU A 61 11.07 -5.69 19.41
C GLU A 61 10.21 -6.83 18.87
N ASN A 62 10.44 -8.04 19.36
CA ASN A 62 9.66 -9.21 19.00
C ASN A 62 9.24 -9.96 20.24
N ILE A 63 7.94 -10.18 20.39
CA ILE A 63 7.32 -11.05 21.39
C ILE A 63 6.71 -12.20 20.63
N ASN A 64 7.08 -13.43 21.00
CA ASN A 64 6.52 -14.64 20.41
C ASN A 64 6.07 -15.61 21.52
N ALA A 65 4.92 -16.24 21.32
CA ALA A 65 4.41 -17.31 22.14
C ALA A 65 3.89 -18.44 21.24
N GLY A 66 4.44 -19.65 21.42
CA GLY A 66 4.09 -20.81 20.61
C GLY A 66 3.80 -22.04 21.43
N ILE A 67 3.08 -22.96 20.81
CA ILE A 67 2.73 -24.28 21.32
C ILE A 67 3.00 -25.31 20.24
N ASP A 68 3.80 -26.32 20.58
CA ASP A 68 4.01 -27.52 19.79
C ASP A 68 3.39 -28.71 20.49
N ALA A 69 2.64 -29.53 19.77
CA ALA A 69 2.00 -30.71 20.31
C ALA A 69 1.99 -31.86 19.30
N ALA A 70 2.11 -33.07 19.80
CA ALA A 70 1.97 -34.28 19.00
C ALA A 70 0.89 -35.17 19.59
N PHE A 71 0.02 -35.72 18.76
CA PHE A 71 -1.12 -36.52 19.13
C PHE A 71 -1.13 -37.82 18.32
N LEU A 72 -1.87 -38.84 18.82
CA LEU A 72 -2.11 -40.08 18.10
C LEU A 72 -0.78 -40.83 17.74
N ASP A 73 0.08 -41.05 18.73
CA ASP A 73 1.40 -41.63 18.51
C ASP A 73 2.25 -40.90 17.45
N SER A 74 2.24 -39.58 17.54
CA SER A 74 2.94 -38.65 16.63
C SER A 74 2.44 -38.66 15.17
N ARG A 75 1.26 -39.23 14.91
CA ARG A 75 0.64 -39.14 13.58
C ARG A 75 0.12 -37.73 13.27
N LEU A 76 -0.39 -37.02 14.27
CA LEU A 76 -0.81 -35.62 14.14
C LEU A 76 0.14 -34.71 14.89
N GLY A 77 0.87 -33.89 14.15
CA GLY A 77 1.67 -32.79 14.68
C GLY A 77 0.91 -31.47 14.55
N PHE A 78 1.00 -30.64 15.57
CA PHE A 78 0.41 -29.31 15.65
C PHE A 78 1.46 -28.33 16.13
N SER A 79 1.63 -27.22 15.41
CA SER A 79 2.46 -26.07 15.83
C SER A 79 1.67 -24.81 15.61
N PHE A 80 1.61 -23.97 16.64
CA PHE A 80 0.96 -22.68 16.56
C PHE A 80 1.82 -21.62 17.25
N ASP A 81 2.14 -20.56 16.53
CA ASP A 81 2.87 -19.40 17.02
C ASP A 81 2.05 -18.14 16.85
N TYR A 82 2.06 -17.29 17.86
CA TYR A 82 1.54 -15.93 17.79
C TYR A 82 2.65 -14.95 18.12
N PHE A 83 2.80 -13.92 17.28
CA PHE A 83 3.84 -12.92 17.46
C PHE A 83 3.32 -11.48 17.40
N VAL A 84 4.01 -10.62 18.13
CA VAL A 84 3.86 -9.17 18.06
C VAL A 84 5.24 -8.57 17.82
N LYS A 85 5.39 -7.89 16.69
CA LYS A 85 6.60 -7.15 16.32
C LYS A 85 6.33 -5.67 16.42
N MET A 86 7.22 -4.94 17.08
CA MET A 86 7.21 -3.48 17.13
C MET A 86 8.48 -2.96 16.49
N ASN A 87 8.37 -2.10 15.49
CA ASN A 87 9.49 -1.32 15.02
C ASN A 87 9.35 0.09 15.61
N ASN A 88 10.19 0.39 16.59
CA ASN A 88 10.23 1.67 17.26
C ASN A 88 11.34 2.54 16.67
N ASN A 89 11.17 3.85 16.73
CA ASN A 89 12.14 4.81 16.22
C ASN A 89 12.42 4.62 14.71
N MET A 90 11.39 4.25 13.93
CA MET A 90 11.54 4.15 12.47
C MET A 90 12.01 5.46 11.88
N LEU A 91 12.99 5.36 10.99
CA LEU A 91 13.43 6.49 10.18
C LEU A 91 12.39 6.77 9.09
N ILE A 92 11.81 7.96 9.14
CA ILE A 92 10.82 8.40 8.17
C ILE A 92 11.18 9.78 7.61
N PRO A 93 10.89 10.03 6.32
CA PRO A 93 11.03 11.34 5.73
C PRO A 93 10.00 12.30 6.35
N VAL A 94 10.46 13.46 6.79
CA VAL A 94 9.62 14.52 7.32
C VAL A 94 9.57 15.68 6.33
N THR A 95 8.37 16.17 6.07
CA THR A 95 8.18 17.32 5.19
C THR A 95 8.32 18.61 6.00
N TYR A 96 9.27 19.45 5.59
CA TYR A 96 9.43 20.80 6.13
C TYR A 96 9.04 21.84 5.10
N PRO A 97 8.72 23.06 5.54
CA PRO A 97 8.46 24.15 4.61
C PRO A 97 9.62 24.36 3.63
N SER A 98 9.31 24.65 2.38
CA SER A 98 10.31 24.86 1.30
C SER A 98 11.31 26.01 1.59
N MET A 99 10.99 26.88 2.53
CA MET A 99 11.88 27.95 3.03
C MET A 99 13.21 27.40 3.59
N LEU A 100 13.26 26.13 3.96
CA LEU A 100 14.49 25.49 4.46
C LEU A 100 15.61 25.48 3.42
N GLY A 101 15.28 25.51 2.13
CA GLY A 101 16.24 25.59 1.02
C GLY A 101 17.13 24.37 0.84
N ALA A 102 16.92 23.29 1.60
CA ALA A 102 17.62 22.02 1.51
C ALA A 102 16.68 20.86 1.87
N THR A 103 17.04 19.66 1.44
CA THR A 103 16.28 18.46 1.83
C THR A 103 16.51 18.18 3.32
N PRO A 104 15.44 18.05 4.12
CA PRO A 104 15.57 17.67 5.53
C PRO A 104 16.06 16.23 5.67
N PRO A 105 16.73 15.89 6.78
CA PRO A 105 17.07 14.52 7.09
C PRO A 105 15.84 13.75 7.54
N ASP A 106 15.82 12.43 7.31
CA ASP A 106 14.85 11.55 7.95
C ASP A 106 15.00 11.59 9.46
N THR A 107 13.93 11.40 10.18
CA THR A 107 13.90 11.44 11.64
C THR A 107 13.37 10.13 12.23
N ASN A 108 13.79 9.80 13.46
CA ASN A 108 13.32 8.63 14.20
C ASN A 108 11.94 8.91 14.84
N SER A 109 10.91 9.10 14.02
CA SER A 109 9.58 9.54 14.46
C SER A 109 8.45 8.61 13.98
N GLY A 110 8.77 7.37 13.63
CA GLY A 110 7.80 6.36 13.23
C GLY A 110 7.75 5.19 14.18
N LYS A 111 6.56 4.55 14.28
CA LYS A 111 6.34 3.32 15.02
C LYS A 111 5.37 2.42 14.28
N LEU A 112 5.82 1.22 13.95
CA LEU A 112 5.01 0.22 13.25
C LEU A 112 4.81 -0.99 14.14
N ARG A 113 3.57 -1.42 14.29
CA ARG A 113 3.20 -2.66 14.98
C ARG A 113 2.74 -3.70 13.97
N THR A 114 3.24 -4.93 14.10
CA THR A 114 2.79 -6.08 13.30
C THR A 114 2.40 -7.20 14.25
N ASN A 115 1.16 -7.67 14.13
CA ASN A 115 0.68 -8.85 14.83
C ASN A 115 0.45 -9.97 13.81
N GLY A 116 0.79 -11.19 14.16
CA GLY A 116 0.57 -12.31 13.27
C GLY A 116 0.52 -13.65 14.00
N PHE A 117 0.11 -14.65 13.26
CA PHE A 117 0.15 -16.03 13.71
C PHE A 117 0.64 -16.95 12.59
N GLU A 118 1.18 -18.08 12.99
CA GLU A 118 1.58 -19.17 12.12
C GLU A 118 1.01 -20.47 12.67
N LEU A 119 0.37 -21.25 11.81
CA LEU A 119 -0.21 -22.56 12.13
C LEU A 119 0.36 -23.59 11.18
N THR A 120 0.87 -24.68 11.72
CA THR A 120 1.29 -25.86 10.95
C THR A 120 0.60 -27.10 11.51
N LEU A 121 -0.03 -27.85 10.62
CA LEU A 121 -0.63 -29.16 10.90
C LEU A 121 0.07 -30.19 10.04
N ASN A 122 0.59 -31.24 10.66
CA ASN A 122 1.25 -32.35 9.99
C ASN A 122 0.48 -33.62 10.28
N TRP A 123 0.13 -34.38 9.26
CA TRP A 123 -0.44 -35.71 9.39
C TRP A 123 0.42 -36.73 8.66
N THR A 124 0.74 -37.82 9.31
CA THR A 124 1.45 -38.94 8.69
C THR A 124 0.86 -40.24 9.20
N ASP A 125 0.48 -41.13 8.29
CA ASP A 125 -0.08 -42.42 8.66
C ASP A 125 0.20 -43.46 7.57
N LYS A 126 -0.11 -44.75 7.85
CA LYS A 126 0.11 -45.86 6.95
C LYS A 126 -1.13 -46.76 6.89
N ILE A 127 -1.57 -47.09 5.69
CA ILE A 127 -2.67 -48.00 5.42
C ILE A 127 -2.10 -49.15 4.53
N GLY A 128 -1.93 -50.32 5.11
CA GLY A 128 -1.28 -51.43 4.41
C GLY A 128 0.14 -51.08 3.97
N ASN A 129 0.40 -51.10 2.66
CA ASN A 129 1.68 -50.72 2.07
C ASN A 129 1.77 -49.27 1.60
N VAL A 130 0.74 -48.49 1.85
CA VAL A 130 0.71 -47.06 1.47
C VAL A 130 0.99 -46.21 2.69
N GLU A 131 2.10 -45.44 2.64
CA GLU A 131 2.38 -44.37 3.59
C GLU A 131 1.88 -43.06 2.97
N TYR A 132 1.12 -42.28 3.75
CA TYR A 132 0.62 -40.97 3.27
C TYR A 132 0.88 -39.90 4.30
N SER A 133 1.05 -38.66 3.79
CA SER A 133 1.28 -37.48 4.60
C SER A 133 0.51 -36.30 4.07
N ALA A 134 0.08 -35.44 4.98
CA ALA A 134 -0.50 -34.16 4.66
C ALA A 134 0.09 -33.09 5.59
N GLN A 135 0.56 -31.97 5.02
CA GLN A 135 1.03 -30.84 5.80
C GLN A 135 0.24 -29.62 5.36
N PHE A 136 -0.46 -29.00 6.28
CA PHE A 136 -1.15 -27.74 6.08
C PHE A 136 -0.46 -26.63 6.86
N GLN A 137 -0.22 -25.50 6.19
CA GLN A 137 0.35 -24.30 6.79
C GLN A 137 -0.60 -23.13 6.53
N LEU A 138 -0.82 -22.31 7.54
CA LEU A 138 -1.59 -21.07 7.45
C LEU A 138 -0.86 -19.99 8.24
N SER A 139 -0.60 -18.86 7.60
CA SER A 139 -0.02 -17.70 8.28
C SER A 139 -0.77 -16.43 7.94
N ASP A 140 -0.80 -15.53 8.89
CA ASP A 140 -1.35 -14.19 8.71
C ASP A 140 -0.52 -13.17 9.48
N ALA A 141 -0.29 -12.00 8.88
CA ALA A 141 0.35 -10.88 9.53
C ALA A 141 -0.38 -9.58 9.17
N LYS A 142 -0.73 -8.79 10.18
CA LYS A 142 -1.37 -7.49 10.02
C LYS A 142 -0.49 -6.42 10.67
N ASN A 143 -0.08 -5.45 9.89
CA ASN A 143 0.61 -4.28 10.41
C ASN A 143 -0.33 -3.09 10.63
N LYS A 144 0.09 -2.17 11.49
CA LYS A 144 -0.55 -0.88 11.74
C LYS A 144 0.52 0.14 12.06
N LEU A 145 0.49 1.25 11.35
CA LEU A 145 1.31 2.42 11.67
C LEU A 145 0.74 3.08 12.93
N VAL A 146 1.49 3.06 14.02
CA VAL A 146 1.05 3.53 15.35
C VAL A 146 1.37 4.99 15.55
N GLU A 147 2.56 5.40 15.10
CA GLU A 147 3.05 6.78 15.15
C GLU A 147 3.70 7.11 13.80
N TYR A 148 3.40 8.28 13.29
CA TYR A 148 3.96 8.75 12.04
C TYR A 148 4.22 10.26 12.11
N GLY A 149 5.46 10.64 12.39
CA GLY A 149 5.89 12.05 12.45
C GLY A 149 6.11 12.72 11.09
N GLY A 150 5.81 12.00 9.99
CA GLY A 150 5.76 12.54 8.64
C GLY A 150 4.41 13.22 8.35
N SER A 151 4.22 13.59 7.09
CA SER A 151 2.93 14.09 6.64
C SER A 151 2.04 12.94 6.18
N ASP A 152 0.88 12.79 6.78
CA ASP A 152 -0.14 11.85 6.32
C ASP A 152 -0.52 12.15 4.88
N THR A 153 -0.71 11.09 4.09
CA THR A 153 -1.09 11.20 2.69
C THR A 153 -2.61 11.11 2.56
N TYR A 154 -3.26 12.24 2.34
CA TYR A 154 -4.73 12.34 2.13
C TYR A 154 -5.14 12.22 0.66
N GLU A 155 -4.25 11.70 -0.17
CA GLU A 155 -4.55 11.45 -1.57
C GLU A 155 -5.19 10.07 -1.77
N LEU A 156 -5.96 9.94 -2.84
CA LEU A 156 -6.44 8.65 -3.32
C LEU A 156 -5.31 7.82 -3.94
N GLY A 157 -5.53 6.52 -4.00
CA GLY A 157 -4.68 5.59 -4.74
C GLY A 157 -3.92 4.63 -3.84
N LEU A 158 -2.81 4.14 -4.39
CA LEU A 158 -2.01 3.04 -3.89
C LEU A 158 -0.90 3.52 -2.96
N ASN A 159 -0.47 2.61 -2.07
CA ASN A 159 0.71 2.79 -1.23
C ASN A 159 0.70 4.10 -0.42
N LYS A 160 -0.48 4.48 0.04
CA LYS A 160 -0.63 5.67 0.86
C LYS A 160 -0.30 5.36 2.32
N THR A 161 0.28 6.34 3.00
CA THR A 161 0.73 6.23 4.39
C THR A 161 -0.10 7.16 5.26
N ARG A 162 -0.85 6.58 6.20
CA ARG A 162 -1.60 7.31 7.23
C ARG A 162 -1.43 6.64 8.58
N GLU A 163 -1.32 7.43 9.62
CA GLU A 163 -1.36 6.94 11.00
C GLU A 163 -2.68 6.19 11.27
N GLY A 164 -2.60 5.10 11.99
CA GLY A 164 -3.75 4.25 12.29
C GLY A 164 -4.05 3.16 11.26
N TYR A 165 -3.48 3.22 10.06
CA TYR A 165 -3.70 2.27 8.97
C TYR A 165 -2.47 1.37 8.72
N PRO A 166 -2.63 0.25 7.99
CA PRO A 166 -1.50 -0.52 7.50
C PRO A 166 -0.64 0.28 6.52
N ILE A 167 0.66 -0.02 6.46
CA ILE A 167 1.51 0.47 5.37
C ILE A 167 1.03 -0.10 4.04
N ASN A 168 1.29 0.59 2.93
CA ASN A 168 0.83 0.23 1.58
C ASN A 168 -0.70 0.12 1.49
N SER A 169 -1.39 1.04 2.16
CA SER A 169 -2.84 1.13 2.14
C SER A 169 -3.36 1.71 0.83
N TYR A 170 -4.56 1.25 0.45
CA TYR A 170 -5.36 1.82 -0.64
C TYR A 170 -6.47 2.67 -0.09
N PHE A 171 -6.60 3.89 -0.62
CA PHE A 171 -7.72 4.77 -0.36
C PHE A 171 -8.43 5.11 -1.67
N ALA A 172 -9.75 5.01 -1.67
CA ALA A 172 -10.57 5.30 -2.83
C ALA A 172 -11.92 5.88 -2.42
N TYR A 173 -12.53 6.66 -3.32
CA TYR A 173 -13.93 7.02 -3.17
C TYR A 173 -14.84 5.82 -3.33
N VAL A 174 -15.98 5.83 -2.68
CA VAL A 174 -16.99 4.79 -2.81
C VAL A 174 -17.90 5.13 -3.98
N TYR A 175 -17.90 4.26 -4.98
CA TYR A 175 -18.76 4.38 -6.16
C TYR A 175 -20.25 4.31 -5.78
N ASP A 176 -21.05 5.25 -6.29
CA ASP A 176 -22.49 5.38 -6.07
C ASP A 176 -23.33 5.20 -7.36
N GLY A 177 -22.76 4.56 -8.34
CA GLY A 177 -23.39 4.42 -9.64
C GLY A 177 -22.99 5.51 -10.64
N VAL A 178 -23.76 5.61 -11.72
CA VAL A 178 -23.60 6.65 -12.71
C VAL A 178 -24.70 7.70 -12.57
N VAL A 179 -24.42 8.91 -13.03
CA VAL A 179 -25.44 9.96 -13.18
C VAL A 179 -26.49 9.53 -14.20
N LYS A 180 -27.74 9.33 -13.77
CA LYS A 180 -28.79 8.70 -14.57
C LYS A 180 -29.53 9.66 -15.50
N ASP A 181 -29.83 10.85 -15.01
CA ASP A 181 -30.64 11.85 -15.69
C ASP A 181 -30.28 13.27 -15.24
N GLN A 182 -30.95 14.27 -15.80
CA GLN A 182 -30.69 15.67 -15.49
C GLN A 182 -30.99 16.02 -14.02
N ALA A 183 -32.01 15.41 -13.43
CA ALA A 183 -32.34 15.67 -12.03
C ALA A 183 -31.26 15.15 -11.06
N ASP A 184 -30.73 13.96 -11.36
CA ASP A 184 -29.61 13.35 -10.64
C ASP A 184 -28.32 14.16 -10.82
N LEU A 185 -28.07 14.67 -12.04
CA LEU A 185 -26.93 15.55 -12.33
C LEU A 185 -27.01 16.86 -11.52
N ASP A 186 -28.17 17.51 -11.52
CA ASP A 186 -28.37 18.76 -10.81
C ASP A 186 -28.27 18.58 -9.28
N ALA A 187 -28.68 17.42 -8.79
CA ALA A 187 -28.52 17.06 -7.37
C ALA A 187 -27.05 16.82 -7.02
N TYR A 188 -26.32 16.07 -7.83
CA TYR A 188 -24.92 15.73 -7.59
C TYR A 188 -23.98 16.94 -7.73
N LYS A 189 -24.26 17.85 -8.68
CA LYS A 189 -23.51 19.11 -8.85
C LYS A 189 -23.66 20.11 -7.68
N LYS A 190 -24.59 19.88 -6.74
CA LYS A 190 -24.67 20.70 -5.52
C LYS A 190 -23.58 20.39 -4.53
N LEU A 191 -22.96 19.20 -4.64
CA LEU A 191 -21.84 18.84 -3.80
C LEU A 191 -20.59 19.60 -4.23
N GLU A 192 -19.87 20.15 -3.27
CA GLU A 192 -18.58 20.77 -3.51
C GLU A 192 -17.55 19.72 -3.89
N GLY A 193 -16.57 20.04 -4.74
CA GLY A 193 -15.54 19.10 -5.20
C GLY A 193 -15.95 18.22 -6.39
N VAL A 194 -17.21 18.26 -6.80
CA VAL A 194 -17.66 17.59 -8.04
C VAL A 194 -17.17 18.38 -9.26
N PRO A 195 -16.53 17.73 -10.25
CA PRO A 195 -16.04 18.40 -11.45
C PRO A 195 -17.17 19.12 -12.21
N SER A 196 -16.93 20.34 -12.67
CA SER A 196 -17.95 21.15 -13.38
C SER A 196 -18.38 20.53 -14.71
N ASN A 197 -17.50 19.76 -15.35
CA ASN A 197 -17.70 19.10 -16.64
C ASN A 197 -18.37 17.73 -16.55
N ILE A 198 -18.79 17.29 -15.34
CA ILE A 198 -19.50 16.02 -15.18
C ILE A 198 -20.85 16.04 -15.92
N GLY A 199 -21.20 14.91 -16.53
CA GLY A 199 -22.41 14.73 -17.33
C GLY A 199 -23.19 13.46 -17.00
N ILE A 200 -24.30 13.25 -17.71
CA ILE A 200 -25.10 12.05 -17.59
C ILE A 200 -24.27 10.84 -18.09
N GLY A 201 -24.27 9.76 -17.32
CA GLY A 201 -23.46 8.57 -17.60
C GLY A 201 -22.08 8.55 -16.92
N ASP A 202 -21.67 9.65 -16.28
CA ASP A 202 -20.42 9.68 -15.50
C ASP A 202 -20.57 9.03 -14.14
N ALA A 203 -19.44 8.57 -13.61
CA ALA A 203 -19.39 7.97 -12.27
C ALA A 203 -19.68 8.99 -11.17
N LYS A 204 -20.53 8.61 -10.21
CA LYS A 204 -20.78 9.32 -8.96
C LYS A 204 -20.06 8.64 -7.80
N PHE A 205 -19.70 9.45 -6.80
CA PHE A 205 -19.12 8.99 -5.56
C PHE A 205 -19.96 9.43 -4.37
N LYS A 206 -19.90 8.66 -3.29
CA LYS A 206 -20.66 8.94 -2.06
C LYS A 206 -19.97 9.99 -1.23
N ASP A 207 -20.73 10.94 -0.75
CA ASP A 207 -20.41 11.77 0.40
C ASP A 207 -20.58 10.88 1.66
N LEU A 208 -19.45 10.44 2.24
CA LEU A 208 -19.43 9.46 3.33
C LEU A 208 -19.60 10.11 4.71
N ASN A 209 -19.08 11.32 4.89
CA ASN A 209 -19.15 12.07 6.12
C ASN A 209 -20.36 12.99 6.20
N GLY A 210 -21.06 13.24 5.07
CA GLY A 210 -22.28 14.03 4.98
C GLY A 210 -22.05 15.53 5.09
N ASP A 211 -20.86 16.01 4.72
CA ASP A 211 -20.50 17.43 4.80
C ASP A 211 -20.90 18.24 3.55
N GLY A 212 -21.46 17.57 2.54
CA GLY A 212 -21.87 18.19 1.26
C GLY A 212 -20.73 18.41 0.28
N LYS A 213 -19.59 17.76 0.48
CA LYS A 213 -18.41 17.84 -0.39
C LYS A 213 -17.98 16.42 -0.81
N ILE A 214 -17.28 16.33 -1.93
CA ILE A 214 -16.53 15.12 -2.29
C ILE A 214 -15.05 15.46 -2.17
N SER A 215 -14.43 15.02 -1.09
CA SER A 215 -13.05 15.38 -0.76
C SER A 215 -12.26 14.20 -0.16
N THR A 216 -10.94 14.30 -0.21
CA THR A 216 -10.02 13.29 0.35
C THR A 216 -9.70 13.54 1.83
N TYR A 217 -10.19 14.62 2.39
CA TYR A 217 -10.05 15.00 3.80
C TYR A 217 -11.30 15.77 4.23
N GLY A 218 -11.68 15.62 5.47
CA GLY A 218 -12.80 16.36 6.07
C GLY A 218 -12.38 17.72 6.64
N ASP A 219 -13.37 18.47 7.10
CA ASP A 219 -13.17 19.81 7.69
C ASP A 219 -12.65 19.75 9.15
N LYS A 220 -12.57 18.56 9.75
CA LYS A 220 -12.16 18.36 11.14
C LYS A 220 -10.94 17.45 11.22
N GLU A 221 -10.12 17.67 12.24
CA GLU A 221 -9.01 16.78 12.56
C GLU A 221 -9.54 15.35 12.80
N GLY A 222 -8.91 14.36 12.13
CA GLY A 222 -9.31 12.96 12.20
C GLY A 222 -10.46 12.56 11.26
N ASP A 223 -10.98 13.48 10.45
CA ASP A 223 -11.95 13.19 9.40
C ASP A 223 -11.23 12.88 8.09
N ASP A 224 -11.33 11.63 7.65
CA ASP A 224 -10.74 11.15 6.40
C ASP A 224 -11.52 11.61 5.14
N GLY A 225 -12.57 12.42 5.29
CA GLY A 225 -13.46 12.81 4.19
C GLY A 225 -14.11 11.58 3.56
N ASP A 226 -14.20 11.56 2.23
CA ASP A 226 -14.82 10.47 1.46
C ASP A 226 -13.82 9.40 1.00
N ALA A 227 -12.54 9.54 1.37
CA ALA A 227 -11.48 8.61 1.02
C ALA A 227 -11.48 7.39 1.95
N LYS A 228 -12.22 6.37 1.57
CA LYS A 228 -12.32 5.12 2.34
C LYS A 228 -11.09 4.24 2.16
N TYR A 229 -10.59 3.66 3.27
CA TYR A 229 -9.64 2.55 3.24
C TYR A 229 -10.29 1.32 2.60
N VAL A 230 -9.78 0.86 1.46
CA VAL A 230 -10.31 -0.28 0.70
C VAL A 230 -9.46 -1.53 0.81
N GLY A 231 -8.28 -1.44 1.38
CA GLY A 231 -7.41 -2.57 1.62
C GLY A 231 -5.92 -2.24 1.51
N SER A 232 -5.11 -3.28 1.48
CA SER A 232 -3.65 -3.20 1.32
C SER A 232 -3.18 -4.25 0.32
N THR A 233 -2.05 -3.98 -0.33
CA THR A 233 -1.37 -4.94 -1.22
C THR A 233 -0.76 -6.11 -0.48
N THR A 234 -0.57 -5.98 0.84
CA THR A 234 0.03 -7.04 1.65
C THR A 234 -0.87 -8.27 1.68
N PRO A 235 -0.37 -9.44 1.25
CA PRO A 235 -1.13 -10.68 1.30
C PRO A 235 -1.52 -11.03 2.73
N ARG A 236 -2.75 -11.50 2.92
CA ARG A 236 -3.29 -11.96 4.20
C ARG A 236 -3.77 -13.40 4.06
N TYR A 237 -3.61 -14.18 5.12
CA TYR A 237 -3.98 -15.59 5.16
C TYR A 237 -3.32 -16.36 4.02
N THR A 238 -2.00 -16.40 4.05
CA THR A 238 -1.22 -17.24 3.12
C THR A 238 -1.27 -18.67 3.61
N PHE A 239 -1.54 -19.60 2.70
CA PHE A 239 -1.63 -21.01 3.05
C PHE A 239 -0.87 -21.88 2.06
N GLY A 240 -0.42 -23.03 2.57
CA GLY A 240 0.21 -24.09 1.81
C GLY A 240 -0.37 -25.44 2.21
N LEU A 241 -0.50 -26.35 1.27
CA LEU A 241 -0.90 -27.74 1.50
C LEU A 241 0.03 -28.65 0.70
N ASN A 242 0.81 -29.47 1.42
CA ASN A 242 1.59 -30.55 0.86
C ASN A 242 0.89 -31.87 1.10
N LEU A 243 0.70 -32.66 0.05
CA LEU A 243 0.19 -34.03 0.13
C LEU A 243 1.25 -34.98 -0.43
N GLY A 244 1.54 -36.03 0.30
CA GLY A 244 2.49 -37.06 -0.10
C GLY A 244 1.91 -38.46 0.04
N ALA A 245 2.25 -39.36 -0.87
CA ALA A 245 1.93 -40.75 -0.78
C ALA A 245 3.09 -41.60 -1.30
N LYS A 246 3.44 -42.69 -0.59
CA LYS A 246 4.44 -43.67 -1.01
C LYS A 246 3.80 -45.06 -1.05
N TRP A 247 4.02 -45.76 -2.16
CA TRP A 247 3.53 -47.10 -2.35
C TRP A 247 4.59 -47.93 -3.07
N ASN A 248 5.14 -48.90 -2.37
CA ASN A 248 6.29 -49.70 -2.85
C ASN A 248 7.44 -48.78 -3.33
N ASN A 249 7.75 -48.81 -4.63
CA ASN A 249 8.82 -48.04 -5.24
C ASN A 249 8.33 -46.74 -5.87
N PHE A 250 7.07 -46.39 -5.70
CA PHE A 250 6.48 -45.13 -6.22
C PHE A 250 6.24 -44.16 -5.07
N ASP A 251 6.59 -42.89 -5.32
CA ASP A 251 6.21 -41.78 -4.47
C ASP A 251 5.57 -40.66 -5.32
N ILE A 252 4.59 -40.02 -4.75
CA ILE A 252 3.93 -38.84 -5.32
C ILE A 252 3.89 -37.75 -4.28
N SER A 253 4.13 -36.51 -4.71
CA SER A 253 3.99 -35.30 -3.89
C SER A 253 3.27 -34.23 -4.68
N VAL A 254 2.30 -33.59 -4.04
CA VAL A 254 1.51 -32.50 -4.63
C VAL A 254 1.53 -31.32 -3.67
N PHE A 255 1.82 -30.13 -4.19
CA PHE A 255 1.85 -28.91 -3.43
C PHE A 255 0.85 -27.88 -3.96
N PHE A 256 0.06 -27.33 -3.05
CA PHE A 256 -0.83 -26.22 -3.31
C PHE A 256 -0.43 -25.03 -2.44
N GLN A 257 -0.49 -23.82 -3.00
CA GLN A 257 -0.33 -22.59 -2.22
C GLN A 257 -1.34 -21.55 -2.67
N GLY A 258 -1.69 -20.68 -1.76
CA GLY A 258 -2.64 -19.60 -2.07
C GLY A 258 -2.62 -18.47 -1.06
N VAL A 259 -3.34 -17.42 -1.42
CA VAL A 259 -3.59 -16.23 -0.60
C VAL A 259 -5.10 -16.03 -0.56
N ALA A 260 -5.68 -16.03 0.64
CA ALA A 260 -7.13 -15.91 0.77
C ALA A 260 -7.62 -14.47 0.69
N LYS A 261 -6.77 -13.46 1.04
CA LYS A 261 -7.16 -12.06 0.98
C LYS A 261 -5.99 -11.18 0.52
N ARG A 262 -6.21 -10.47 -0.56
CA ARG A 262 -5.30 -9.42 -1.07
C ARG A 262 -6.11 -8.41 -1.87
N THR A 263 -5.83 -7.13 -1.69
CA THR A 263 -6.39 -6.08 -2.54
C THR A 263 -5.44 -5.85 -3.69
N LEU A 264 -5.96 -5.98 -4.90
CA LEU A 264 -5.25 -5.68 -6.14
C LEU A 264 -5.93 -4.51 -6.83
N PHE A 265 -5.15 -3.56 -7.25
CA PHE A 265 -5.61 -2.50 -8.12
C PHE A 265 -5.39 -2.90 -9.57
N ARG A 266 -6.38 -2.70 -10.40
CA ARG A 266 -6.26 -2.94 -11.83
C ARG A 266 -5.61 -1.71 -12.47
N GLU A 267 -4.49 -1.93 -13.12
CA GLU A 267 -3.73 -0.89 -13.82
C GLU A 267 -3.51 -1.27 -15.28
N GLY A 268 -3.23 -0.26 -16.10
CA GLY A 268 -2.87 -0.44 -17.51
C GLY A 268 -4.05 -0.56 -18.47
N GLU A 269 -3.72 -0.68 -19.74
CA GLU A 269 -4.66 -0.63 -20.87
C GLU A 269 -5.76 -1.67 -20.84
N PHE A 270 -5.45 -2.85 -20.27
CA PHE A 270 -6.43 -3.95 -20.16
C PHE A 270 -7.37 -3.83 -18.96
N SER A 271 -7.20 -2.78 -18.16
CA SER A 271 -7.96 -2.57 -16.92
C SER A 271 -8.90 -1.39 -17.00
N MET A 272 -8.64 -0.46 -17.89
CA MET A 272 -9.40 0.76 -18.09
C MET A 272 -9.75 0.94 -19.56
N PRO A 273 -10.99 1.35 -19.89
CA PRO A 273 -11.40 1.62 -21.28
C PRO A 273 -10.57 2.73 -21.93
N TRP A 274 -10.04 3.65 -21.10
CA TRP A 274 -9.26 4.79 -21.53
C TRP A 274 -8.13 5.03 -20.54
N SER A 275 -6.88 4.68 -20.91
CA SER A 275 -5.72 4.83 -20.03
C SER A 275 -4.86 6.06 -20.35
N ASP A 276 -4.83 6.50 -21.61
CA ASP A 276 -4.00 7.59 -22.10
C ASP A 276 -4.65 8.33 -23.26
N TRP A 277 -4.39 9.64 -23.38
CA TRP A 277 -4.98 10.51 -24.41
C TRP A 277 -4.54 10.17 -25.85
N TRP A 278 -3.45 9.39 -26.03
CA TRP A 278 -2.95 8.96 -27.35
C TRP A 278 -3.27 7.51 -27.69
N ARG A 279 -4.00 6.77 -26.84
CA ARG A 279 -4.28 5.36 -27.04
C ARG A 279 -5.77 5.13 -27.28
N TYR A 280 -6.05 4.27 -28.23
CA TYR A 280 -7.43 3.82 -28.48
C TYR A 280 -7.82 2.75 -27.47
N PRO A 281 -9.06 2.77 -26.98
CA PRO A 281 -9.54 1.71 -26.10
C PRO A 281 -9.48 0.35 -26.82
N PRO A 282 -9.06 -0.73 -26.15
CA PRO A 282 -9.09 -2.07 -26.71
C PRO A 282 -10.49 -2.49 -27.16
N GLN A 283 -10.57 -3.27 -28.24
CA GLN A 283 -11.84 -3.67 -28.86
C GLN A 283 -12.80 -4.39 -27.89
N PHE A 284 -12.29 -5.09 -26.87
CA PHE A 284 -13.14 -5.78 -25.90
C PHE A 284 -13.96 -4.85 -25.00
N TYR A 285 -13.61 -3.56 -24.92
CA TYR A 285 -14.44 -2.57 -24.22
C TYR A 285 -15.63 -2.08 -25.05
N TYR A 286 -15.62 -2.38 -26.35
CA TYR A 286 -16.74 -2.01 -27.22
C TYR A 286 -18.03 -2.63 -26.70
N GLY A 287 -18.99 -1.79 -26.43
CA GLY A 287 -20.25 -2.21 -25.86
C GLY A 287 -20.29 -2.46 -24.35
N GLN A 288 -19.22 -2.18 -23.60
CA GLN A 288 -19.20 -2.32 -22.13
C GLN A 288 -19.26 -0.97 -21.39
N THR A 289 -19.25 0.14 -22.10
CA THR A 289 -19.37 1.49 -21.54
C THR A 289 -20.81 1.97 -21.60
N TRP A 290 -21.17 2.79 -20.63
CA TRP A 290 -22.50 3.39 -20.52
C TRP A 290 -22.80 4.28 -21.74
N ASN A 291 -24.02 4.19 -22.23
CA ASN A 291 -24.65 5.13 -23.17
C ASN A 291 -26.17 5.08 -22.98
N GLU A 292 -26.92 5.94 -23.68
CA GLU A 292 -28.38 6.04 -23.54
C GLU A 292 -29.11 4.72 -23.82
N ASP A 293 -28.58 3.90 -24.75
CA ASP A 293 -29.13 2.60 -25.12
C ASP A 293 -28.67 1.46 -24.20
N ARG A 294 -27.67 1.74 -23.33
CA ARG A 294 -27.05 0.74 -22.42
C ARG A 294 -26.75 1.36 -21.09
N GLN A 295 -27.78 1.57 -20.30
CA GLN A 295 -27.68 2.21 -18.98
C GLN A 295 -27.20 1.28 -17.86
N ASP A 296 -27.11 -0.02 -18.10
CA ASP A 296 -26.63 -1.07 -17.18
C ASP A 296 -25.16 -1.46 -17.41
N ALA A 297 -24.42 -0.70 -18.21
CA ALA A 297 -23.03 -0.98 -18.52
C ALA A 297 -22.14 -0.90 -17.25
N TYR A 298 -21.12 -1.77 -17.22
CA TYR A 298 -20.18 -1.85 -16.12
C TYR A 298 -19.28 -0.60 -15.99
N TYR A 299 -18.87 -0.04 -17.15
CA TYR A 299 -18.03 1.16 -17.17
C TYR A 299 -18.90 2.41 -17.40
N PRO A 300 -18.51 3.55 -16.79
CA PRO A 300 -19.17 4.81 -17.06
C PRO A 300 -19.03 5.24 -18.52
N CYS A 301 -19.68 6.32 -18.88
CA CYS A 301 -19.59 6.94 -20.20
C CYS A 301 -18.14 7.31 -20.54
N LEU A 302 -17.75 7.13 -21.81
CA LEU A 302 -16.50 7.68 -22.33
C LEU A 302 -16.75 9.13 -22.71
N LEU A 303 -16.45 10.03 -21.82
CA LEU A 303 -16.52 11.45 -22.14
C LEU A 303 -15.39 11.82 -23.09
N TYR A 304 -15.78 12.43 -24.20
CA TYR A 304 -14.88 13.10 -25.12
C TYR A 304 -14.57 14.50 -24.55
N THR A 305 -14.01 14.55 -23.35
CA THR A 305 -13.51 15.81 -22.82
C THR A 305 -12.04 15.90 -23.13
N SER A 306 -11.77 16.64 -24.19
CA SER A 306 -10.52 17.36 -24.30
C SER A 306 -10.31 18.19 -23.01
N PRO A 307 -9.16 18.14 -22.36
CA PRO A 307 -8.85 19.03 -21.25
C PRO A 307 -8.89 20.47 -21.68
#